data_c762991ced27a2d9cee595eed2978ec7
#
_entry.id   c762991ced27a2d9cee595eed2978ec7
#
_cell.length_a   1.000
_cell.length_b   1.000
_cell.length_c   1.000
_cell.angle_alpha   90.00
_cell.angle_beta   90.00
_cell.angle_gamma   90.00
#
_symmetry.space_group_name_H-M   'P 1'
#
loop_
_entity.id
_entity.type
_entity.pdbx_description
1 polymer ?
#
loop_
_entity_poly.entity_id
_entity_poly.type
_entity_poly.pdbx_seq_one_letter_code
_entity_poly.pdbx_strand_id
1 'polypeptide(L)'
;MRAAQGGLGANPIAVILNELGLSALILLIASLACSPARRIFGWTWPIRIRRELGLAAVFYASLHLLTYVVLDQGISWSAIVEDILKRPFITVGFAAFLLLMPLAFTSTKASVQRLGFRRWQRLHQLAYVAGALAVLHFIWRVKLDVSQPLIYAGVLAALLAVRVVYWRARKS
;
A
#
# COMPACT_ATOMS: atom_id res chain seq x y z
N MET A 1 -9.58 -9.63 -12.91
CA MET A 1 -9.88 -10.31 -14.19
C MET A 1 -11.39 -10.46 -14.52
N ARG A 2 -12.31 -10.11 -13.62
CA ARG A 2 -13.77 -10.13 -13.92
C ARG A 2 -14.22 -9.06 -14.93
N ALA A 3 -13.50 -7.93 -15.02
CA ALA A 3 -13.80 -6.87 -15.98
C ALA A 3 -13.71 -7.30 -17.46
N ALA A 4 -12.84 -8.27 -17.78
CA ALA A 4 -12.64 -8.76 -19.14
C ALA A 4 -13.73 -9.73 -19.64
N GLN A 5 -14.65 -10.16 -18.76
CA GLN A 5 -15.70 -11.14 -19.07
C GLN A 5 -17.13 -10.54 -19.13
N GLY A 6 -17.26 -9.22 -19.23
CA GLY A 6 -18.56 -8.54 -19.36
C GLY A 6 -19.41 -8.50 -18.09
N GLY A 7 -18.88 -8.88 -16.93
CA GLY A 7 -19.62 -9.01 -15.67
C GLY A 7 -19.19 -8.06 -14.56
N LEU A 8 -19.19 -6.73 -14.82
CA LEU A 8 -18.89 -5.73 -13.78
C LEU A 8 -20.02 -5.54 -12.75
N GLY A 9 -21.14 -6.27 -12.89
CA GLY A 9 -22.26 -6.19 -11.96
C GLY A 9 -22.96 -4.83 -11.94
N ALA A 10 -23.79 -4.58 -10.92
CA ALA A 10 -24.61 -3.38 -10.81
C ALA A 10 -23.80 -2.09 -10.50
N ASN A 11 -22.55 -2.20 -10.02
CA ASN A 11 -21.70 -1.04 -9.73
C ASN A 11 -20.25 -1.24 -10.25
N PRO A 12 -19.99 -0.93 -11.53
CA PRO A 12 -18.69 -1.10 -12.16
C PRO A 12 -17.57 -0.28 -11.48
N ILE A 13 -17.88 0.94 -11.03
CA ILE A 13 -16.89 1.83 -10.39
C ILE A 13 -16.38 1.21 -9.10
N ALA A 14 -17.27 0.66 -8.28
CA ALA A 14 -16.89 0.00 -7.04
C ALA A 14 -15.98 -1.23 -7.29
N VAL A 15 -16.24 -1.99 -8.36
CA VAL A 15 -15.38 -3.13 -8.73
C VAL A 15 -13.99 -2.65 -9.13
N ILE A 16 -13.88 -1.62 -9.98
CA ILE A 16 -12.59 -1.06 -10.40
C ILE A 16 -11.82 -0.52 -9.19
N LEU A 17 -12.48 0.25 -8.32
CA LEU A 17 -11.89 0.76 -7.08
C LEU A 17 -11.33 -0.39 -6.22
N ASN A 18 -12.08 -1.47 -6.07
CA ASN A 18 -11.66 -2.63 -5.28
C ASN A 18 -10.43 -3.32 -5.87
N GLU A 19 -10.44 -3.60 -7.16
CA GLU A 19 -9.33 -4.29 -7.85
C GLU A 19 -8.04 -3.44 -7.83
N LEU A 20 -8.15 -2.14 -8.06
CA LEU A 20 -7.00 -1.22 -8.03
C LEU A 20 -6.42 -1.10 -6.61
N GLY A 21 -7.28 -0.93 -5.60
CA GLY A 21 -6.85 -0.84 -4.20
C GLY A 21 -6.23 -2.14 -3.70
N LEU A 22 -6.81 -3.27 -4.05
CA LEU A 22 -6.29 -4.59 -3.70
C LEU A 22 -4.95 -4.85 -4.38
N SER A 23 -4.81 -4.52 -5.66
CA SER A 23 -3.55 -4.64 -6.41
C SER A 23 -2.44 -3.79 -5.77
N ALA A 24 -2.75 -2.55 -5.38
CA ALA A 24 -1.81 -1.68 -4.68
C ALA A 24 -1.36 -2.29 -3.35
N LEU A 25 -2.28 -2.84 -2.55
CA LEU A 25 -1.98 -3.47 -1.27
C LEU A 25 -1.12 -4.73 -1.43
N ILE A 26 -1.45 -5.60 -2.38
CA ILE A 26 -0.68 -6.83 -2.66
C ILE A 26 0.75 -6.48 -3.07
N LEU A 27 0.94 -5.53 -3.98
CA LEU A 27 2.25 -5.10 -4.45
C LEU A 27 3.07 -4.45 -3.32
N LEU A 28 2.43 -3.65 -2.46
CA LEU A 28 3.08 -3.07 -1.29
C LEU A 28 3.55 -4.16 -0.31
N ILE A 29 2.70 -5.11 0.04
CA ILE A 29 3.04 -6.24 0.92
C ILE A 29 4.15 -7.09 0.28
N ALA A 30 4.08 -7.39 -1.01
CA ALA A 30 5.12 -8.11 -1.74
C ALA A 30 6.46 -7.38 -1.68
N SER A 31 6.48 -6.05 -1.87
CA SER A 31 7.67 -5.23 -1.69
C SER A 31 8.24 -5.33 -0.26
N LEU A 32 7.37 -5.31 0.77
CA LEU A 32 7.77 -5.45 2.16
C LEU A 32 8.28 -6.85 2.48
N ALA A 33 7.78 -7.90 1.83
CA ALA A 33 8.17 -9.29 2.00
C ALA A 33 9.58 -9.60 1.46
N CYS A 34 10.10 -8.85 0.50
CA CYS A 34 11.40 -9.08 -0.11
C CYS A 34 12.56 -9.15 0.90
N SER A 35 12.53 -8.32 1.94
CA SER A 35 13.59 -8.31 2.96
C SER A 35 13.50 -9.48 3.95
N PRO A 36 12.32 -9.85 4.50
CA PRO A 36 12.12 -11.09 5.23
C PRO A 36 12.49 -12.33 4.41
N ALA A 37 12.06 -12.43 3.15
CA ALA A 37 12.39 -13.56 2.28
C ALA A 37 13.91 -13.78 2.15
N ARG A 38 14.67 -12.71 1.95
CA ARG A 38 16.14 -12.79 1.94
C ARG A 38 16.71 -13.29 3.27
N ARG A 39 16.13 -12.87 4.39
CA ARG A 39 16.65 -13.22 5.73
C ARG A 39 16.35 -14.65 6.14
N ILE A 40 15.15 -15.15 5.81
CA ILE A 40 14.66 -16.48 6.20
C ILE A 40 15.17 -17.54 5.24
N PHE A 41 15.05 -17.29 3.92
CA PHE A 41 15.31 -18.28 2.87
C PHE A 41 16.65 -18.05 2.15
N GLY A 42 17.37 -16.97 2.44
CA GLY A 42 18.61 -16.60 1.71
C GLY A 42 18.37 -16.10 0.28
N TRP A 43 17.12 -15.94 -0.16
CA TRP A 43 16.81 -15.55 -1.54
C TRP A 43 17.26 -14.12 -1.83
N THR A 44 18.11 -13.94 -2.83
CA THR A 44 18.64 -12.62 -3.23
C THR A 44 17.82 -11.95 -4.32
N TRP A 45 17.16 -12.72 -5.17
CA TRP A 45 16.37 -12.19 -6.30
C TRP A 45 15.22 -11.26 -5.90
N PRO A 46 14.47 -11.46 -4.75
CA PRO A 46 13.38 -10.55 -4.41
C PRO A 46 13.86 -9.13 -4.12
N ILE A 47 15.11 -8.99 -3.62
CA ILE A 47 15.67 -7.66 -3.35
C ILE A 47 15.86 -6.85 -4.64
N ARG A 48 16.11 -7.53 -5.77
CA ARG A 48 16.30 -6.86 -7.07
C ARG A 48 15.01 -6.20 -7.58
N ILE A 49 13.86 -6.84 -7.35
CA ILE A 49 12.54 -6.35 -7.82
C ILE A 49 11.77 -5.57 -6.74
N ARG A 50 12.33 -5.42 -5.53
CA ARG A 50 11.64 -4.75 -4.41
C ARG A 50 11.23 -3.31 -4.73
N ARG A 51 12.10 -2.57 -5.44
CA ARG A 51 11.86 -1.19 -5.82
C ARG A 51 10.70 -1.10 -6.83
N GLU A 52 10.74 -1.95 -7.82
CA GLU A 52 9.73 -2.03 -8.90
C GLU A 52 8.36 -2.38 -8.31
N LEU A 53 8.30 -3.34 -7.38
CA LEU A 53 7.07 -3.68 -6.67
C LEU A 53 6.52 -2.49 -5.86
N GLY A 54 7.41 -1.75 -5.17
CA GLY A 54 7.00 -0.56 -4.42
C GLY A 54 6.49 0.56 -5.32
N LEU A 55 7.14 0.81 -6.45
CA LEU A 55 6.69 1.81 -7.42
C LEU A 55 5.39 1.40 -8.11
N ALA A 56 5.23 0.12 -8.44
CA ALA A 56 3.98 -0.41 -8.97
C ALA A 56 2.84 -0.27 -7.95
N ALA A 57 3.09 -0.50 -6.66
CA ALA A 57 2.10 -0.27 -5.59
C ALA A 57 1.63 1.20 -5.59
N VAL A 58 2.55 2.17 -5.70
CA VAL A 58 2.21 3.60 -5.78
C VAL A 58 1.42 3.91 -7.04
N PHE A 59 1.79 3.34 -8.18
CA PHE A 59 1.08 3.51 -9.43
C PHE A 59 -0.39 3.05 -9.31
N TYR A 60 -0.63 1.83 -8.80
CA TYR A 60 -1.99 1.33 -8.60
C TYR A 60 -2.77 2.11 -7.54
N ALA A 61 -2.11 2.58 -6.47
CA ALA A 61 -2.72 3.47 -5.48
C ALA A 61 -3.12 4.82 -6.10
N SER A 62 -2.32 5.36 -7.04
CA SER A 62 -2.64 6.57 -7.77
C SER A 62 -3.85 6.38 -8.70
N LEU A 63 -3.92 5.25 -9.41
CA LEU A 63 -5.09 4.91 -10.23
C LEU A 63 -6.35 4.72 -9.37
N HIS A 64 -6.23 4.08 -8.20
CA HIS A 64 -7.32 3.93 -7.24
C HIS A 64 -7.85 5.29 -6.78
N LEU A 65 -6.97 6.21 -6.38
CA LEU A 65 -7.35 7.57 -5.98
C LEU A 65 -7.96 8.34 -7.15
N LEU A 66 -7.37 8.24 -8.35
CA LEU A 66 -7.90 8.90 -9.55
C LEU A 66 -9.30 8.40 -9.90
N THR A 67 -9.53 7.09 -9.83
CA THR A 67 -10.85 6.49 -10.05
C THR A 67 -11.87 7.01 -9.04
N TYR A 68 -11.51 7.15 -7.77
CA TYR A 68 -12.33 7.75 -6.74
C TYR A 68 -12.67 9.21 -7.07
N VAL A 69 -11.66 10.04 -7.36
CA VAL A 69 -11.86 11.48 -7.62
C VAL A 69 -12.67 11.72 -8.89
N VAL A 70 -12.36 10.98 -9.98
CA VAL A 70 -12.96 11.26 -11.30
C VAL A 70 -14.27 10.53 -11.51
N LEU A 71 -14.31 9.22 -11.23
CA LEU A 71 -15.46 8.38 -11.59
C LEU A 71 -16.48 8.27 -10.45
N ASP A 72 -16.03 8.23 -9.19
CA ASP A 72 -16.93 8.09 -8.04
C ASP A 72 -17.47 9.46 -7.60
N GLN A 73 -16.62 10.48 -7.50
CA GLN A 73 -16.96 11.82 -7.01
C GLN A 73 -17.20 12.85 -8.13
N GLY A 74 -16.99 12.50 -9.41
CA GLY A 74 -17.20 13.41 -10.54
C GLY A 74 -16.42 14.73 -10.47
N ILE A 75 -15.22 14.70 -9.83
CA ILE A 75 -14.35 15.87 -9.61
C ILE A 75 -15.00 16.94 -8.72
N SER A 76 -16.00 16.58 -7.92
CA SER A 76 -16.67 17.50 -7.00
C SER A 76 -15.85 17.67 -5.71
N TRP A 77 -15.16 18.81 -5.57
CA TRP A 77 -14.35 19.11 -4.38
C TRP A 77 -15.18 19.14 -3.09
N SER A 78 -16.41 19.64 -3.15
CA SER A 78 -17.31 19.65 -1.99
C SER A 78 -17.67 18.24 -1.54
N ALA A 79 -17.99 17.35 -2.48
CA ALA A 79 -18.29 15.95 -2.19
C ALA A 79 -17.09 15.20 -1.63
N ILE A 80 -15.89 15.43 -2.18
CA ILE A 80 -14.64 14.83 -1.68
C ILE A 80 -14.36 15.26 -0.24
N VAL A 81 -14.46 16.56 0.07
CA VAL A 81 -14.24 17.09 1.42
C VAL A 81 -15.27 16.52 2.40
N GLU A 82 -16.53 16.49 2.00
CA GLU A 82 -17.62 15.91 2.80
C GLU A 82 -17.39 14.42 3.09
N ASP A 83 -16.96 13.66 2.09
CA ASP A 83 -16.61 12.22 2.23
C ASP A 83 -15.43 12.00 3.18
N ILE A 84 -14.38 12.80 3.07
CA ILE A 84 -13.21 12.74 3.97
C ILE A 84 -13.64 12.99 5.42
N LEU A 85 -14.54 13.95 5.66
CA LEU A 85 -15.01 14.30 7.00
C LEU A 85 -15.98 13.24 7.58
N LYS A 86 -16.85 12.67 6.75
CA LYS A 86 -17.90 11.72 7.19
C LYS A 86 -17.45 10.26 7.21
N ARG A 87 -16.41 9.90 6.44
CA ARG A 87 -15.98 8.51 6.26
C ARG A 87 -14.52 8.33 6.68
N PRO A 88 -14.25 7.96 7.94
CA PRO A 88 -12.88 7.85 8.48
C PRO A 88 -11.96 6.94 7.66
N PHE A 89 -12.51 5.89 7.02
CA PHE A 89 -11.71 5.00 6.19
C PHE A 89 -11.10 5.72 4.97
N ILE A 90 -11.79 6.71 4.39
CA ILE A 90 -11.26 7.52 3.27
C ILE A 90 -10.06 8.34 3.74
N THR A 91 -10.18 8.98 4.90
CA THR A 91 -9.09 9.75 5.53
C THR A 91 -7.85 8.90 5.76
N VAL A 92 -8.04 7.68 6.29
CA VAL A 92 -6.93 6.73 6.53
C VAL A 92 -6.29 6.27 5.22
N GLY A 93 -7.10 5.98 4.18
CA GLY A 93 -6.59 5.63 2.85
C GLY A 93 -5.80 6.76 2.21
N PHE A 94 -6.29 7.99 2.33
CA PHE A 94 -5.60 9.18 1.83
C PHE A 94 -4.29 9.42 2.57
N ALA A 95 -4.26 9.27 3.89
CA ALA A 95 -3.04 9.35 4.68
C ALA A 95 -2.00 8.29 4.26
N ALA A 96 -2.43 7.05 4.03
CA ALA A 96 -1.56 6.00 3.50
C ALA A 96 -0.94 6.40 2.15
N PHE A 97 -1.74 6.94 1.24
CA PHE A 97 -1.29 7.42 -0.06
C PHE A 97 -0.27 8.56 0.07
N LEU A 98 -0.54 9.55 0.92
CA LEU A 98 0.40 10.67 1.17
C LEU A 98 1.74 10.19 1.70
N LEU A 99 1.78 9.14 2.53
CA LEU A 99 3.03 8.55 3.01
C LEU A 99 3.80 7.84 1.89
N LEU A 100 3.13 7.27 0.90
CA LEU A 100 3.77 6.61 -0.24
C LEU A 100 4.42 7.59 -1.22
N MET A 101 3.92 8.82 -1.33
CA MET A 101 4.43 9.82 -2.27
C MET A 101 5.93 10.12 -2.08
N PRO A 102 6.41 10.54 -0.89
CA PRO A 102 7.84 10.79 -0.69
C PRO A 102 8.70 9.55 -0.93
N LEU A 103 8.16 8.34 -0.69
CA LEU A 103 8.89 7.10 -0.96
C LEU A 103 9.08 6.89 -2.47
N ALA A 104 8.07 7.16 -3.28
CA ALA A 104 8.16 7.07 -4.73
C ALA A 104 9.17 8.09 -5.29
N PHE A 105 9.04 9.36 -4.91
CA PHE A 105 9.93 10.43 -5.38
C PHE A 105 11.39 10.22 -4.96
N THR A 106 11.63 9.59 -3.81
CA THR A 106 12.99 9.32 -3.32
C THR A 106 13.53 7.94 -3.69
N SER A 107 12.81 7.18 -4.52
CA SER A 107 13.23 5.85 -5.00
C SER A 107 14.25 5.90 -6.15
N THR A 108 15.13 6.89 -6.18
CA THR A 108 16.17 7.06 -7.19
C THR A 108 17.57 6.98 -6.58
N LYS A 109 18.58 6.61 -7.40
CA LYS A 109 19.99 6.61 -6.96
C LYS A 109 20.44 8.01 -6.52
N ALA A 110 20.02 9.05 -7.24
CA ALA A 110 20.32 10.44 -6.92
C ALA A 110 19.75 10.85 -5.56
N SER A 111 18.53 10.41 -5.21
CA SER A 111 17.93 10.70 -3.90
C SER A 111 18.69 10.03 -2.76
N VAL A 112 19.18 8.80 -2.95
CA VAL A 112 20.03 8.12 -1.95
C VAL A 112 21.33 8.88 -1.73
N GLN A 113 21.96 9.39 -2.80
CA GLN A 113 23.19 10.18 -2.71
C GLN A 113 22.94 11.52 -2.02
N ARG A 114 21.86 12.24 -2.37
CA ARG A 114 21.53 13.56 -1.78
C ARG A 114 21.14 13.47 -0.30
N LEU A 115 20.30 12.51 0.07
CA LEU A 115 19.81 12.36 1.45
C LEU A 115 20.83 11.67 2.37
N GLY A 116 21.75 10.89 1.79
CA GLY A 116 22.57 9.94 2.50
C GLY A 116 21.78 8.68 2.90
N PHE A 117 22.46 7.52 2.88
CA PHE A 117 21.82 6.22 3.07
C PHE A 117 21.02 6.10 4.37
N ARG A 118 21.52 6.64 5.49
CA ARG A 118 20.85 6.54 6.81
C ARG A 118 19.52 7.30 6.84
N ARG A 119 19.47 8.54 6.29
CA ARG A 119 18.25 9.36 6.25
C ARG A 119 17.24 8.76 5.27
N TRP A 120 17.72 8.37 4.09
CA TRP A 120 16.91 7.67 3.09
C TRP A 120 16.26 6.41 3.66
N GLN A 121 17.02 5.59 4.39
CA GLN A 121 16.51 4.37 5.01
C GLN A 121 15.43 4.66 6.06
N ARG A 122 15.61 5.70 6.89
CA ARG A 122 14.58 6.13 7.86
C ARG A 122 13.30 6.58 7.17
N LEU A 123 13.41 7.39 6.12
CA LEU A 123 12.26 7.82 5.32
C LEU A 123 11.50 6.60 4.76
N HIS A 124 12.22 5.63 4.19
CA HIS A 124 11.62 4.44 3.61
C HIS A 124 11.03 3.46 4.64
N GLN A 125 11.22 3.70 5.94
CA GLN A 125 10.47 2.98 6.98
C GLN A 125 8.98 3.39 7.03
N LEU A 126 8.61 4.56 6.51
CA LEU A 126 7.21 4.97 6.37
C LEU A 126 6.37 3.99 5.55
N ALA A 127 7.00 3.15 4.70
CA ALA A 127 6.31 2.07 3.99
C ALA A 127 5.58 1.10 4.93
N TYR A 128 6.06 0.90 6.16
CA TYR A 128 5.38 0.05 7.16
C TYR A 128 4.14 0.73 7.70
N VAL A 129 4.23 2.03 7.97
CA VAL A 129 3.10 2.84 8.44
C VAL A 129 2.04 2.92 7.34
N ALA A 130 2.47 3.19 6.09
CA ALA A 130 1.58 3.20 4.93
C ALA A 130 0.88 1.84 4.74
N GLY A 131 1.61 0.73 4.89
CA GLY A 131 1.03 -0.62 4.83
C GLY A 131 -0.01 -0.88 5.93
N ALA A 132 0.29 -0.46 7.17
CA ALA A 132 -0.65 -0.60 8.28
C ALA A 132 -1.93 0.24 8.06
N LEU A 133 -1.79 1.49 7.60
CA LEU A 133 -2.93 2.34 7.26
C LEU A 133 -3.73 1.79 6.07
N ALA A 134 -3.08 1.23 5.05
CA ALA A 134 -3.76 0.63 3.91
C ALA A 134 -4.59 -0.60 4.33
N VAL A 135 -4.07 -1.45 5.22
CA VAL A 135 -4.81 -2.57 5.80
C VAL A 135 -5.98 -2.07 6.65
N LEU A 136 -5.77 -1.05 7.50
CA LEU A 136 -6.82 -0.45 8.31
C LEU A 136 -7.93 0.16 7.44
N HIS A 137 -7.55 0.89 6.39
CA HIS A 137 -8.48 1.41 5.38
C HIS A 137 -9.33 0.29 4.78
N PHE A 138 -8.71 -0.84 4.43
CA PHE A 138 -9.42 -1.99 3.86
C PHE A 138 -10.39 -2.60 4.86
N ILE A 139 -9.98 -2.82 6.13
CA ILE A 139 -10.85 -3.37 7.19
C ILE A 139 -12.07 -2.47 7.42
N TRP A 140 -11.87 -1.16 7.53
CA TRP A 140 -12.97 -0.23 7.82
C TRP A 140 -13.93 -0.02 6.63
N ARG A 141 -13.45 -0.25 5.42
CA ARG A 141 -14.28 -0.15 4.22
C ARG A 141 -15.25 -1.33 4.08
N VAL A 142 -14.82 -2.53 4.47
CA VAL A 142 -15.62 -3.75 4.33
C VAL A 142 -16.61 -3.86 5.47
N LYS A 143 -17.92 -4.03 5.13
CA LYS A 143 -19.00 -4.04 6.13
C LYS A 143 -19.45 -5.45 6.52
N LEU A 144 -19.33 -6.45 5.65
CA LEU A 144 -19.94 -7.77 5.81
C LEU A 144 -18.90 -8.88 5.98
N ASP A 145 -17.91 -8.98 5.11
CA ASP A 145 -16.90 -10.02 5.15
C ASP A 145 -15.49 -9.45 5.31
N VAL A 146 -15.00 -9.50 6.54
CA VAL A 146 -13.65 -9.02 6.92
C VAL A 146 -12.57 -10.10 6.73
N SER A 147 -12.89 -11.29 6.25
CA SER A 147 -11.96 -12.41 6.13
C SER A 147 -10.76 -12.04 5.25
N GLN A 148 -11.01 -11.45 4.09
CA GLN A 148 -9.95 -11.04 3.16
C GLN A 148 -9.03 -9.94 3.75
N PRO A 149 -9.53 -8.81 4.31
CA PRO A 149 -8.68 -7.83 5.01
C PRO A 149 -7.85 -8.43 6.16
N LEU A 150 -8.42 -9.35 6.93
CA LEU A 150 -7.72 -9.98 8.06
C LEU A 150 -6.56 -10.88 7.59
N ILE A 151 -6.67 -11.55 6.43
CA ILE A 151 -5.55 -12.29 5.84
C ILE A 151 -4.38 -11.34 5.56
N TYR A 152 -4.62 -10.20 4.92
CA TYR A 152 -3.56 -9.22 4.64
C TYR A 152 -3.01 -8.59 5.92
N ALA A 153 -3.85 -8.36 6.94
CA ALA A 153 -3.42 -7.92 8.26
C ALA A 153 -2.46 -8.93 8.91
N GLY A 154 -2.82 -10.22 8.89
CA GLY A 154 -1.99 -11.31 9.41
C GLY A 154 -0.66 -11.42 8.68
N VAL A 155 -0.66 -11.36 7.35
CA VAL A 155 0.56 -11.39 6.54
C VAL A 155 1.46 -10.19 6.89
N LEU A 156 0.90 -8.98 6.93
CA LEU A 156 1.67 -7.78 7.28
C LEU A 156 2.24 -7.88 8.70
N ALA A 157 1.44 -8.31 9.68
CA ALA A 157 1.89 -8.51 11.07
C ALA A 157 3.04 -9.52 11.17
N ALA A 158 2.96 -10.64 10.46
CA ALA A 158 4.04 -11.64 10.39
C ALA A 158 5.34 -11.05 9.81
N LEU A 159 5.24 -10.28 8.71
CA LEU A 159 6.41 -9.63 8.10
C LEU A 159 7.06 -8.62 9.04
N LEU A 160 6.25 -7.85 9.79
CA LEU A 160 6.73 -6.89 10.77
C LEU A 160 7.37 -7.60 11.98
N ALA A 161 6.76 -8.68 12.48
CA ALA A 161 7.29 -9.49 13.58
C ALA A 161 8.68 -10.06 13.24
N VAL A 162 8.84 -10.68 12.07
CA VAL A 162 10.14 -11.15 11.57
C VAL A 162 11.16 -10.02 11.62
N ARG A 163 10.78 -8.82 11.20
CA ARG A 163 11.71 -7.69 11.16
C ARG A 163 12.12 -7.22 12.55
N VAL A 164 11.19 -7.18 13.50
CA VAL A 164 11.46 -6.80 14.89
C VAL A 164 12.40 -7.80 15.55
N VAL A 165 12.16 -9.10 15.36
CA VAL A 165 13.03 -10.18 15.89
C VAL A 165 14.46 -10.02 15.37
N TYR A 166 14.63 -9.87 14.05
CA TYR A 166 15.98 -9.68 13.47
C TYR A 166 16.63 -8.35 13.86
N TRP A 167 15.87 -7.32 14.15
CA TRP A 167 16.42 -6.06 14.64
C TRP A 167 16.93 -6.18 16.08
N ARG A 168 16.18 -6.87 16.95
CA ARG A 168 16.60 -7.15 18.33
C ARG A 168 17.84 -8.03 18.40
N ALA A 169 17.85 -9.12 17.63
CA ALA A 169 19.00 -10.03 17.58
C ALA A 169 20.33 -9.39 17.08
N ARG A 170 20.28 -8.23 16.44
CA ARG A 170 21.47 -7.48 16.03
C ARG A 170 22.00 -6.52 17.09
N LYS A 171 21.23 -6.26 18.13
CA LYS A 171 21.59 -5.36 19.23
C LYS A 171 22.10 -6.09 20.47
N SER A 172 21.76 -7.38 20.60
CA SER A 172 22.35 -8.32 21.57
C SER A 172 23.67 -8.89 21.05
#